data_862e95194975f5d8405a965802a38636
#
_entry.id   862e95194975f5d8405a965802a38636
#
_cell.length_a   1.000
_cell.length_b   1.000
_cell.length_c   1.000
_cell.angle_alpha   90.00
_cell.angle_beta   90.00
_cell.angle_gamma   90.00
#
_symmetry.space_group_name_H-M   'P 1'
#
loop_
_entity.id
_entity.type
_entity.pdbx_description
1 polymer ?
#
loop_
_entity_poly.entity_id
_entity_poly.type
_entity_poly.pdbx_seq_one_letter_code
_entity_poly.pdbx_strand_id
1 'polypeptide(L)'
;MKVSMTNSNRGLGLELSKRFKDVVEGFDNTTDIFINNRHNSFNQTKLLMKAFEEWKDSEKTIVNIVSRSKYPNISKGYMYSASKAALSHLSKNLRLLSDKKCRIIDINPGLLESNLPSLSYSEVADVIEYCIKLPIHIEIGEISIWNKTPYNVISKLKDERKN
;
A
#
# COMPACT_ATOMS: atom_id res chain seq x y z
N MET A 1 -7.86 -18.42 -3.17
CA MET A 1 -6.92 -17.28 -3.08
C MET A 1 -6.65 -17.03 -1.61
N LYS A 2 -5.46 -17.37 -1.15
CA LYS A 2 -5.00 -17.17 0.23
C LYS A 2 -4.24 -15.83 0.33
N VAL A 3 -4.49 -15.08 1.39
CA VAL A 3 -3.91 -13.75 1.59
C VAL A 3 -3.10 -13.72 2.88
N SER A 4 -1.90 -13.20 2.82
CA SER A 4 -1.14 -12.77 4.00
C SER A 4 -1.02 -11.26 4.02
N MET A 5 -1.04 -10.64 5.20
CA MET A 5 -0.86 -9.21 5.31
C MET A 5 -0.28 -8.79 6.66
N THR A 6 0.40 -7.66 6.69
CA THR A 6 0.83 -7.04 7.94
C THR A 6 -0.25 -6.10 8.48
N ASN A 7 -0.52 -6.15 9.78
CA ASN A 7 -1.52 -5.32 10.46
C ASN A 7 -2.97 -5.61 10.00
N SER A 8 -3.36 -6.88 10.03
CA SER A 8 -4.69 -7.35 9.63
C SER A 8 -5.82 -6.99 10.62
N ASN A 9 -5.49 -6.54 11.82
CA ASN A 9 -6.41 -6.37 12.95
C ASN A 9 -6.87 -4.94 13.21
N ARG A 10 -6.46 -3.96 12.40
CA ARG A 10 -6.89 -2.55 12.53
C ARG A 10 -6.81 -1.76 11.22
N GLY A 11 -7.57 -0.66 11.17
CA GLY A 11 -7.54 0.27 10.04
C GLY A 11 -7.80 -0.42 8.71
N LEU A 12 -7.04 -0.05 7.68
CA LEU A 12 -7.17 -0.64 6.35
C LEU A 12 -6.98 -2.18 6.35
N GLY A 13 -6.07 -2.68 7.18
CA GLY A 13 -5.86 -4.13 7.29
C GLY A 13 -7.08 -4.86 7.82
N LEU A 14 -7.77 -4.32 8.83
CA LEU A 14 -9.03 -4.87 9.34
C LEU A 14 -10.13 -4.84 8.27
N GLU A 15 -10.22 -3.76 7.51
CA GLU A 15 -11.18 -3.66 6.41
C GLU A 15 -10.91 -4.71 5.32
N LEU A 16 -9.66 -4.89 4.95
CA LEU A 16 -9.25 -5.91 3.99
C LEU A 16 -9.50 -7.33 4.53
N SER A 17 -9.24 -7.59 5.82
CA SER A 17 -9.45 -8.92 6.41
C SER A 17 -10.90 -9.37 6.39
N LYS A 18 -11.87 -8.45 6.35
CA LYS A 18 -13.30 -8.78 6.18
C LYS A 18 -13.65 -9.24 4.76
N ARG A 19 -12.82 -8.88 3.76
CA ARG A 19 -13.06 -9.17 2.34
C ARG A 19 -12.40 -10.46 1.87
N PHE A 20 -11.37 -10.91 2.58
CA PHE A 20 -10.64 -12.13 2.25
C PHE A 20 -10.89 -13.19 3.33
N LYS A 21 -11.05 -14.44 2.90
CA LYS A 21 -11.10 -15.59 3.81
C LYS A 21 -9.68 -15.99 4.20
N ASP A 22 -9.53 -16.46 5.45
CA ASP A 22 -8.28 -17.06 5.94
C ASP A 22 -7.04 -16.17 5.77
N VAL A 23 -7.11 -14.95 6.29
CA VAL A 23 -6.00 -14.01 6.27
C VAL A 23 -4.95 -14.40 7.31
N VAL A 24 -3.69 -14.52 6.86
CA VAL A 24 -2.54 -14.79 7.73
C VAL A 24 -1.84 -13.47 8.09
N GLU A 25 -1.56 -13.25 9.38
CA GLU A 25 -0.80 -12.08 9.82
C GLU A 25 0.69 -12.24 9.48
N GLY A 26 1.28 -11.19 8.90
CA GLY A 26 2.67 -11.19 8.44
C GLY A 26 2.84 -11.69 7.02
N PHE A 27 4.08 -11.89 6.59
CA PHE A 27 4.41 -12.51 5.31
C PHE A 27 4.43 -14.03 5.44
N ASP A 28 3.67 -14.71 4.60
CA ASP A 28 3.64 -16.17 4.51
C ASP A 28 3.85 -16.59 3.04
N ASN A 29 4.89 -17.37 2.79
CA ASN A 29 5.27 -17.80 1.45
C ASN A 29 4.28 -18.81 0.82
N THR A 30 3.38 -19.40 1.61
CA THR A 30 2.36 -20.36 1.13
C THR A 30 1.10 -19.68 0.59
N THR A 31 0.99 -18.36 0.75
CA THR A 31 -0.16 -17.58 0.26
C THR A 31 0.02 -17.14 -1.19
N ASP A 32 -1.06 -16.72 -1.84
CA ASP A 32 -1.06 -16.24 -3.22
C ASP A 32 -0.80 -14.74 -3.32
N ILE A 33 -1.17 -14.02 -2.25
CA ILE A 33 -1.11 -12.57 -2.15
C ILE A 33 -0.49 -12.17 -0.83
N PHE A 34 0.43 -11.21 -0.88
CA PHE A 34 0.97 -10.52 0.29
C PHE A 34 0.63 -9.03 0.24
N ILE A 35 -0.07 -8.53 1.26
CA ILE A 35 -0.37 -7.11 1.43
C ILE A 35 0.54 -6.52 2.51
N ASN A 36 1.54 -5.78 2.06
CA ASN A 36 2.55 -5.12 2.87
C ASN A 36 2.00 -3.78 3.39
N ASN A 37 1.15 -3.83 4.43
CA ASN A 37 0.35 -2.71 4.90
C ASN A 37 0.99 -1.94 6.07
N ARG A 38 1.60 -2.62 7.05
CA ARG A 38 2.06 -2.00 8.29
C ARG A 38 3.27 -1.10 8.07
N HIS A 39 3.09 0.20 8.33
CA HIS A 39 4.24 1.10 8.43
C HIS A 39 4.98 0.88 9.76
N ASN A 40 6.27 0.63 9.67
CA ASN A 40 7.21 0.64 10.78
C ASN A 40 8.60 0.97 10.21
N SER A 41 8.95 2.25 10.18
CA SER A 41 10.20 2.72 9.56
C SER A 41 10.41 2.08 8.17
N PHE A 42 11.57 1.53 7.89
CA PHE A 42 11.90 0.85 6.63
C PHE A 42 11.52 -0.64 6.57
N ASN A 43 10.73 -1.13 7.52
CA ASN A 43 10.37 -2.54 7.58
C ASN A 43 9.58 -3.02 6.35
N GLN A 44 8.71 -2.15 5.79
CA GLN A 44 7.99 -2.48 4.55
C GLN A 44 8.95 -2.74 3.37
N THR A 45 10.04 -1.96 3.27
CA THR A 45 11.06 -2.14 2.22
C THR A 45 11.79 -3.47 2.40
N LYS A 46 12.13 -3.86 3.63
CA LYS A 46 12.74 -5.17 3.94
C LYS A 46 11.79 -6.32 3.63
N LEU A 47 10.51 -6.18 3.99
CA LEU A 47 9.49 -7.20 3.70
C LEU A 47 9.20 -7.35 2.20
N LEU A 48 9.19 -6.24 1.45
CA LEU A 48 9.08 -6.30 -0.01
C LEU A 48 10.24 -7.10 -0.60
N MET A 49 11.49 -6.83 -0.18
CA MET A 49 12.65 -7.56 -0.68
C MET A 49 12.55 -9.05 -0.36
N LYS A 50 12.20 -9.39 0.89
CA LYS A 50 12.00 -10.79 1.31
C LYS A 50 10.92 -11.48 0.46
N ALA A 51 9.75 -10.87 0.31
CA ALA A 51 8.65 -11.44 -0.47
C ALA A 51 9.02 -11.60 -1.94
N PHE A 52 9.75 -10.64 -2.50
CA PHE A 52 10.23 -10.73 -3.87
C PHE A 52 11.21 -11.89 -4.07
N GLU A 53 12.20 -12.05 -3.22
CA GLU A 53 13.17 -13.14 -3.28
C GLU A 53 12.51 -14.53 -3.25
N GLU A 54 11.47 -14.68 -2.41
CA GLU A 54 10.69 -15.92 -2.27
C GLU A 54 9.76 -16.17 -3.47
N TRP A 55 9.27 -15.12 -4.13
CA TRP A 55 8.16 -15.19 -5.09
C TRP A 55 8.49 -14.81 -6.53
N LYS A 56 9.69 -14.32 -6.83
CA LYS A 56 10.06 -13.84 -8.17
C LYS A 56 9.75 -14.83 -9.29
N ASP A 57 9.90 -16.13 -9.03
CA ASP A 57 9.66 -17.21 -9.97
C ASP A 57 8.24 -17.80 -9.93
N SER A 58 7.32 -17.17 -9.17
CA SER A 58 5.96 -17.64 -8.93
C SER A 58 4.92 -16.61 -9.38
N GLU A 59 3.79 -17.06 -9.92
CA GLU A 59 2.66 -16.19 -10.30
C GLU A 59 1.87 -15.73 -9.07
N LYS A 60 2.51 -14.96 -8.21
CA LYS A 60 1.95 -14.41 -6.95
C LYS A 60 1.91 -12.88 -6.99
N THR A 61 1.19 -12.27 -6.07
CA THR A 61 0.99 -10.83 -6.06
C THR A 61 1.47 -10.19 -4.74
N ILE A 62 2.33 -9.19 -4.85
CA ILE A 62 2.75 -8.33 -3.74
C ILE A 62 2.05 -6.97 -3.89
N VAL A 63 1.31 -6.56 -2.86
CA VAL A 63 0.66 -5.24 -2.80
C VAL A 63 1.32 -4.42 -1.70
N ASN A 64 1.96 -3.31 -2.05
CA ASN A 64 2.53 -2.39 -1.08
C ASN A 64 1.57 -1.23 -0.81
N ILE A 65 1.24 -0.99 0.45
CA ILE A 65 0.55 0.23 0.85
C ILE A 65 1.59 1.32 1.11
N VAL A 66 1.84 2.10 0.08
CA VAL A 66 2.80 3.19 0.12
C VAL A 66 2.14 4.43 0.75
N SER A 67 2.15 5.56 0.12
CA SER A 67 1.46 6.81 0.49
C SER A 67 1.77 7.89 -0.54
N ARG A 68 0.89 8.84 -0.72
CA ARG A 68 1.20 10.09 -1.43
C ARG A 68 2.32 10.90 -0.76
N SER A 69 2.57 10.68 0.53
CA SER A 69 3.68 11.31 1.26
C SER A 69 5.06 10.89 0.76
N LYS A 70 5.18 9.92 -0.13
CA LYS A 70 6.45 9.58 -0.81
C LYS A 70 7.00 10.71 -1.68
N TYR A 71 6.15 11.62 -2.12
CA TYR A 71 6.57 12.83 -2.84
C TYR A 71 6.99 13.92 -1.87
N PRO A 72 7.91 14.82 -2.27
CA PRO A 72 8.25 15.99 -1.46
C PRO A 72 7.00 16.76 -1.04
N ASN A 73 6.89 17.08 0.22
CA ASN A 73 5.75 17.77 0.81
C ASN A 73 6.18 18.56 2.06
N ILE A 74 5.32 19.47 2.50
CA ILE A 74 5.58 20.35 3.64
C ILE A 74 5.27 19.72 5.01
N SER A 75 4.86 18.44 5.05
CA SER A 75 4.59 17.78 6.31
C SER A 75 5.88 17.52 7.10
N LYS A 76 5.80 17.58 8.43
CA LYS A 76 6.95 17.33 9.30
C LYS A 76 7.31 15.83 9.44
N GLY A 77 6.62 14.95 8.75
CA GLY A 77 6.84 13.51 8.80
C GLY A 77 7.97 13.02 7.89
N TYR A 78 9.17 13.63 7.98
CA TYR A 78 10.29 13.39 7.07
C TYR A 78 10.70 11.92 6.98
N MET A 79 10.85 11.24 8.13
CA MET A 79 11.24 9.82 8.15
C MET A 79 10.15 8.91 7.58
N TYR A 80 8.87 9.22 7.82
CA TYR A 80 7.76 8.53 7.21
C TYR A 80 7.80 8.70 5.68
N SER A 81 7.94 9.93 5.21
CA SER A 81 8.03 10.28 3.79
C SER A 81 9.21 9.55 3.12
N ALA A 82 10.39 9.60 3.73
CA ALA A 82 11.59 8.93 3.24
C ALA A 82 11.40 7.40 3.16
N SER A 83 10.80 6.77 4.19
CA SER A 83 10.56 5.33 4.18
C SER A 83 9.56 4.91 3.08
N LYS A 84 8.54 5.73 2.81
CA LYS A 84 7.58 5.48 1.73
C LYS A 84 8.19 5.71 0.33
N ALA A 85 9.07 6.69 0.21
CA ALA A 85 9.84 6.91 -1.02
C ALA A 85 10.80 5.73 -1.31
N ALA A 86 11.50 5.22 -0.29
CA ALA A 86 12.37 4.05 -0.41
C ALA A 86 11.58 2.80 -0.84
N LEU A 87 10.43 2.53 -0.24
CA LEU A 87 9.56 1.42 -0.62
C LEU A 87 9.13 1.52 -2.09
N SER A 88 8.66 2.69 -2.51
CA SER A 88 8.23 2.93 -3.89
C SER A 88 9.40 2.83 -4.89
N HIS A 89 10.57 3.31 -4.52
CA HIS A 89 11.76 3.22 -5.37
C HIS A 89 12.19 1.76 -5.57
N LEU A 90 12.24 0.98 -4.49
CA LEU A 90 12.55 -0.46 -4.58
C LEU A 90 11.53 -1.19 -5.45
N SER A 91 10.23 -0.98 -5.23
CA SER A 91 9.16 -1.55 -6.07
C SER A 91 9.38 -1.28 -7.56
N LYS A 92 9.70 -0.04 -7.92
CA LYS A 92 9.94 0.37 -9.31
C LYS A 92 11.12 -0.39 -9.91
N ASN A 93 12.22 -0.52 -9.18
CA ASN A 93 13.38 -1.27 -9.64
C ASN A 93 13.08 -2.76 -9.84
N LEU A 94 12.39 -3.39 -8.90
CA LEU A 94 12.02 -4.79 -9.00
C LEU A 94 11.06 -5.08 -10.17
N ARG A 95 10.16 -4.14 -10.49
CA ARG A 95 9.27 -4.27 -11.67
C ARG A 95 10.00 -4.25 -13.01
N LEU A 96 11.19 -3.65 -13.09
CA LEU A 96 11.97 -3.60 -14.33
C LEU A 96 12.68 -4.93 -14.65
N LEU A 97 12.72 -5.87 -13.70
CA LEU A 97 13.33 -7.18 -13.93
C LEU A 97 12.43 -8.00 -14.86
N SER A 98 12.97 -8.36 -16.01
CA SER A 98 12.23 -9.03 -17.11
C SER A 98 11.91 -10.50 -16.84
N ASP A 99 12.65 -11.13 -15.96
CA ASP A 99 12.56 -12.56 -15.64
C ASP A 99 11.64 -12.89 -14.47
N LYS A 100 11.12 -11.87 -13.76
CA LYS A 100 10.17 -12.09 -12.66
C LYS A 100 8.81 -12.56 -13.16
N LYS A 101 8.19 -13.47 -12.43
CA LYS A 101 6.79 -13.91 -12.66
C LYS A 101 5.82 -13.25 -11.67
N CYS A 102 6.28 -12.83 -10.48
CA CYS A 102 5.41 -12.18 -9.51
C CYS A 102 5.01 -10.77 -9.96
N ARG A 103 3.80 -10.38 -9.60
CA ARG A 103 3.25 -9.04 -9.81
C ARG A 103 3.47 -8.17 -8.58
N ILE A 104 3.91 -6.92 -8.77
CA ILE A 104 4.13 -5.95 -7.69
C ILE A 104 3.28 -4.71 -7.95
N ILE A 105 2.40 -4.37 -7.01
CA ILE A 105 1.46 -3.26 -7.10
C ILE A 105 1.71 -2.29 -5.94
N ASP A 106 1.88 -1.01 -6.23
CA ASP A 106 1.95 0.05 -5.22
C ASP A 106 0.63 0.82 -5.16
N ILE A 107 0.00 0.86 -4.01
CA ILE A 107 -1.15 1.71 -3.73
C ILE A 107 -0.68 2.92 -2.92
N ASN A 108 -0.92 4.12 -3.44
CA ASN A 108 -0.53 5.39 -2.83
C ASN A 108 -1.76 6.16 -2.34
N PRO A 109 -2.34 5.81 -1.20
CA PRO A 109 -3.47 6.54 -0.67
C PRO A 109 -3.05 7.93 -0.17
N GLY A 110 -3.98 8.87 -0.28
CA GLY A 110 -3.94 10.14 0.43
C GLY A 110 -4.30 9.98 1.90
N LEU A 111 -4.91 11.03 2.48
CA LEU A 111 -5.38 11.00 3.86
C LEU A 111 -6.50 9.96 4.04
N LEU A 112 -6.41 9.15 5.08
CA LEU A 112 -7.37 8.09 5.40
C LEU A 112 -8.07 8.39 6.71
N GLU A 113 -9.38 8.07 6.78
CA GLU A 113 -10.22 8.09 7.99
C GLU A 113 -9.90 9.27 8.92
N SER A 114 -10.14 10.46 8.41
CA SER A 114 -9.85 11.71 9.12
C SER A 114 -11.12 12.54 9.23
N ASN A 115 -11.16 13.43 10.22
CA ASN A 115 -12.19 14.48 10.30
C ASN A 115 -12.05 15.55 9.19
N LEU A 116 -11.03 15.48 8.37
CA LEU A 116 -10.83 16.28 7.16
C LEU A 116 -11.33 15.49 5.95
N PRO A 117 -11.54 16.13 4.79
CA PRO A 117 -11.81 15.42 3.55
C PRO A 117 -10.74 14.35 3.29
N SER A 118 -11.13 13.10 3.39
CA SER A 118 -10.25 11.93 3.37
C SER A 118 -10.92 10.78 2.62
N LEU A 119 -10.19 9.71 2.40
CA LEU A 119 -10.74 8.44 1.92
C LEU A 119 -11.12 7.57 3.13
N SER A 120 -12.18 6.78 2.97
CA SER A 120 -12.47 5.68 3.88
C SER A 120 -11.56 4.48 3.60
N TYR A 121 -11.38 3.62 4.59
CA TYR A 121 -10.68 2.34 4.37
C TYR A 121 -11.38 1.47 3.33
N SER A 122 -12.71 1.52 3.27
CA SER A 122 -13.50 0.76 2.29
C SER A 122 -13.18 1.18 0.86
N GLU A 123 -13.13 2.49 0.57
CA GLU A 123 -12.79 2.99 -0.77
C GLU A 123 -11.39 2.55 -1.23
N VAL A 124 -10.42 2.54 -0.31
CA VAL A 124 -9.07 2.05 -0.62
C VAL A 124 -9.05 0.54 -0.82
N ALA A 125 -9.80 -0.19 -0.01
CA ALA A 125 -9.91 -1.64 -0.12
C ALA A 125 -10.57 -2.06 -1.44
N ASP A 126 -11.56 -1.32 -1.95
CA ASP A 126 -12.18 -1.55 -3.27
C ASP A 126 -11.14 -1.50 -4.40
N VAL A 127 -10.27 -0.49 -4.35
CA VAL A 127 -9.19 -0.35 -5.36
C VAL A 127 -8.19 -1.49 -5.26
N ILE A 128 -7.79 -1.88 -4.04
CA ILE A 128 -6.87 -3.00 -3.82
C ILE A 128 -7.48 -4.30 -4.36
N GLU A 129 -8.72 -4.57 -4.01
CA GLU A 129 -9.44 -5.77 -4.45
C GLU A 129 -9.59 -5.82 -5.96
N TYR A 130 -9.91 -4.69 -6.61
CA TYR A 130 -9.93 -4.57 -8.06
C TYR A 130 -8.59 -4.96 -8.68
N CYS A 131 -7.48 -4.40 -8.19
CA CYS A 131 -6.15 -4.67 -8.70
C CYS A 131 -5.74 -6.15 -8.55
N ILE A 132 -6.09 -6.76 -7.42
CA ILE A 132 -5.78 -8.16 -7.13
C ILE A 132 -6.53 -9.10 -8.07
N LYS A 133 -7.80 -8.78 -8.39
CA LYS A 133 -8.65 -9.61 -9.26
C LYS A 133 -8.29 -9.56 -10.74
N LEU A 134 -7.46 -8.63 -11.17
CA LEU A 134 -6.98 -8.58 -12.55
C LEU A 134 -6.17 -9.85 -12.88
N PRO A 135 -6.21 -10.32 -14.14
CA PRO A 135 -5.36 -11.41 -14.60
C PRO A 135 -3.89 -11.18 -14.26
N ILE A 136 -3.16 -12.24 -13.91
CA ILE A 136 -1.78 -12.14 -13.40
C ILE A 136 -0.80 -11.48 -14.38
N HIS A 137 -1.05 -11.60 -15.67
CA HIS A 137 -0.24 -10.96 -16.72
C HIS A 137 -0.45 -9.45 -16.84
N ILE A 138 -1.46 -8.89 -16.14
CA ILE A 138 -1.68 -7.44 -16.07
C ILE A 138 -1.02 -6.91 -14.81
N GLU A 139 0.01 -6.11 -14.94
CA GLU A 139 0.67 -5.45 -13.82
C GLU A 139 0.31 -3.96 -13.79
N ILE A 140 -0.42 -3.54 -12.76
CA ILE A 140 -0.59 -2.14 -12.44
C ILE A 140 0.55 -1.75 -11.52
N GLY A 141 1.53 -1.01 -12.03
CA GLY A 141 2.71 -0.66 -11.25
C GLY A 141 2.40 0.21 -10.04
N GLU A 142 1.55 1.23 -10.23
CA GLU A 142 1.21 2.14 -9.13
C GLU A 142 -0.15 2.82 -9.37
N ILE A 143 -0.94 2.94 -8.30
CA ILE A 143 -2.18 3.72 -8.27
C ILE A 143 -2.09 4.74 -7.14
N SER A 144 -2.34 6.00 -7.49
CA SER A 144 -2.51 7.08 -6.50
C SER A 144 -3.98 7.46 -6.40
N ILE A 145 -4.52 7.42 -5.19
CA ILE A 145 -5.91 7.74 -4.90
C ILE A 145 -6.02 8.72 -3.73
N TRP A 146 -6.90 9.69 -3.85
CA TRP A 146 -7.13 10.70 -2.81
C TRP A 146 -8.51 11.32 -2.92
N ASN A 147 -8.98 11.91 -1.84
CA ASN A 147 -10.18 12.75 -1.88
C ASN A 147 -9.91 13.96 -2.78
N LYS A 148 -10.84 14.26 -3.70
CA LYS A 148 -10.67 15.34 -4.71
C LYS A 148 -10.65 16.76 -4.14
N THR A 149 -10.89 16.92 -2.84
CA THR A 149 -10.84 18.23 -2.19
C THR A 149 -9.47 18.87 -2.37
N PRO A 150 -9.37 20.10 -2.87
CA PRO A 150 -8.11 20.78 -3.09
C PRO A 150 -7.29 20.93 -1.79
N TYR A 151 -5.97 20.83 -1.91
CA TYR A 151 -5.06 20.88 -0.75
C TYR A 151 -5.18 22.20 0.04
N ASN A 152 -5.39 23.32 -0.62
CA ASN A 152 -5.58 24.63 0.02
C ASN A 152 -6.83 24.66 0.93
N VAL A 153 -7.91 23.95 0.56
CA VAL A 153 -9.10 23.79 1.40
C VAL A 153 -8.77 22.94 2.63
N ILE A 154 -8.09 21.81 2.44
CA ILE A 154 -7.65 20.95 3.53
C ILE A 154 -6.71 21.68 4.49
N SER A 155 -5.80 22.52 3.97
CA SER A 155 -4.88 23.30 4.78
C SER A 155 -5.63 24.32 5.66
N LYS A 156 -6.58 25.07 5.09
CA LYS A 156 -7.42 26.01 5.84
C LYS A 156 -8.17 25.31 6.98
N LEU A 157 -8.82 24.17 6.69
CA LEU A 157 -9.54 23.39 7.69
C LEU A 157 -8.63 22.89 8.84
N LYS A 158 -7.34 22.62 8.54
CA LYS A 158 -6.34 22.27 9.57
C LYS A 158 -5.99 23.43 10.46
N ASP A 159 -5.86 24.62 9.90
CA ASP A 159 -5.47 25.82 10.65
C ASP A 159 -6.61 26.32 11.54
N GLU A 160 -7.87 26.27 11.07
CA GLU A 160 -9.06 26.61 11.84
C GLU A 160 -9.26 25.72 13.08
N ARG A 161 -8.73 24.50 13.09
CA ARG A 161 -8.83 23.56 14.23
C ARG A 161 -7.72 23.69 15.26
N LYS A 162 -6.70 24.50 15.00
CA LYS A 162 -5.62 24.77 15.95
C LYS A 162 -5.92 26.00 16.85
N ASN A 163 -6.95 26.75 16.50
CA ASN A 163 -7.47 27.88 17.25
C ASN A 163 -8.74 27.48 18.02
#